data_f431efaec8a683dc7e1e5ffd01f7c440
#
_entry.id   f431efaec8a683dc7e1e5ffd01f7c440
#
_cell.length_a   1.000
_cell.length_b   1.000
_cell.length_c   1.000
_cell.angle_alpha   90.00
_cell.angle_beta   90.00
_cell.angle_gamma   90.00
#
_symmetry.space_group_name_H-M   'P 1'
#
loop_
_entity.id
_entity.type
_entity.pdbx_description
1 polymer ?
#
loop_
_entity_poly.entity_id
_entity_poly.type
_entity_poly.pdbx_seq_one_letter_code
_entity_poly.pdbx_strand_id
1 'polypeptide(L)'
;KSTFASFLPGISGEKGIPIWCYYVNRGQCVVSFGVDNKDHSIMEFYPAHQAYQNVKTTGFRTFVKKDGKVTELFADENRTHRMEIARNGLKIEEENDVLGVNAKVDYFTLPGEKIGALVRRVELTNTTGEYAKIEVLDGMPALIPYGVGIDSMKNMCQTSKAWMQVEDVKEGRPYFRVRASMADTAAVTKVEGGNFSIGCLSDGTRLQPVVDPTVVFSYDTSLQKPIGFEGTAVKELLVKEQITMNQLPCIFYGTEAELAADE
;
A
#
# COMPACT_ATOMS: atom_id res chain seq x y z
N LYS A 1 10.82 18.82 12.67
CA LYS A 1 10.23 18.09 13.83
C LYS A 1 11.14 16.93 14.22
N SER A 2 11.22 16.61 15.54
CA SER A 2 11.97 15.45 16.04
C SER A 2 11.39 14.16 15.47
N THR A 3 12.23 13.13 15.28
CA THR A 3 11.81 11.82 14.83
C THR A 3 10.93 11.16 15.89
N PHE A 4 9.84 10.51 15.44
CA PHE A 4 8.91 9.81 16.29
C PHE A 4 8.43 8.54 15.60
N ALA A 5 8.41 7.44 16.32
CA ALA A 5 7.90 6.15 15.85
C ALA A 5 7.11 5.46 16.96
N SER A 6 6.02 4.80 16.61
CA SER A 6 5.19 4.04 17.55
C SER A 6 4.32 3.02 16.81
N PHE A 7 3.53 2.28 17.59
CA PHE A 7 2.52 1.37 17.07
C PHE A 7 1.13 1.95 17.31
N LEU A 8 0.26 1.78 16.31
CA LEU A 8 -1.17 1.99 16.52
C LEU A 8 -1.71 0.84 17.37
N PRO A 9 -2.52 1.11 18.40
CA PRO A 9 -3.29 0.06 19.04
C PRO A 9 -4.26 -0.53 18.03
N GLY A 10 -4.32 -1.85 17.91
CA GLY A 10 -5.23 -2.48 16.96
C GLY A 10 -5.61 -3.88 17.38
N ILE A 11 -6.91 -4.07 17.60
CA ILE A 11 -7.55 -5.38 17.64
C ILE A 11 -8.61 -5.34 16.56
N SER A 12 -8.56 -6.28 15.64
CA SER A 12 -9.47 -6.37 14.52
C SER A 12 -10.06 -7.77 14.45
N GLY A 13 -11.29 -7.85 13.94
CA GLY A 13 -12.02 -9.10 13.82
C GLY A 13 -12.81 -9.50 15.08
N GLU A 14 -13.77 -10.39 14.89
CA GLU A 14 -14.68 -10.89 15.92
C GLU A 14 -13.95 -11.60 17.07
N LYS A 15 -12.86 -12.27 16.77
CA LYS A 15 -12.05 -13.03 17.73
C LYS A 15 -10.84 -12.27 18.26
N GLY A 16 -10.79 -10.96 18.03
CA GLY A 16 -9.68 -10.13 18.46
C GLY A 16 -8.35 -10.47 17.77
N ILE A 17 -8.39 -10.77 16.47
CA ILE A 17 -7.17 -11.00 15.68
C ILE A 17 -6.34 -9.72 15.70
N PRO A 18 -5.15 -9.72 16.28
CA PRO A 18 -4.34 -8.52 16.39
C PRO A 18 -3.80 -8.12 15.01
N ILE A 19 -4.08 -6.88 14.63
CA ILE A 19 -3.38 -6.20 13.53
C ILE A 19 -2.46 -5.18 14.17
N TRP A 20 -1.15 -5.41 14.09
CA TRP A 20 -0.20 -4.40 14.50
C TRP A 20 0.14 -3.48 13.32
N CYS A 21 0.31 -2.20 13.59
CA CYS A 21 0.67 -1.20 12.60
C CYS A 21 1.73 -0.28 13.20
N TYR A 22 2.92 -0.29 12.59
CA TYR A 22 4.04 0.53 13.00
C TYR A 22 4.16 1.74 12.09
N TYR A 23 4.31 2.93 12.68
CA TYR A 23 4.34 4.18 11.96
C TYR A 23 5.46 5.10 12.43
N VAL A 24 5.86 6.01 11.55
CA VAL A 24 6.82 7.09 11.78
C VAL A 24 6.20 8.42 11.37
N ASN A 25 6.76 9.53 11.82
CA ASN A 25 6.27 10.86 11.45
C ASN A 25 6.94 11.41 10.17
N ARG A 26 7.01 10.60 9.14
CA ARG A 26 7.56 10.94 7.81
C ARG A 26 6.74 10.28 6.71
N GLY A 27 6.77 10.86 5.52
CA GLY A 27 6.06 10.34 4.36
C GLY A 27 4.60 10.05 4.68
N GLN A 28 4.08 8.93 4.24
CA GLN A 28 2.72 8.49 4.56
C GLN A 28 2.63 7.67 5.86
N CYS A 29 3.59 7.82 6.73
CA CYS A 29 3.67 7.38 8.12
C CYS A 29 3.75 5.87 8.33
N VAL A 30 2.82 5.07 7.82
CA VAL A 30 2.82 3.62 8.02
C VAL A 30 3.99 2.99 7.29
N VAL A 31 4.86 2.31 8.03
CA VAL A 31 6.11 1.73 7.52
C VAL A 31 6.15 0.22 7.65
N SER A 32 5.26 -0.35 8.44
CA SER A 32 5.07 -1.79 8.57
C SER A 32 3.73 -2.10 9.22
N PHE A 33 3.13 -3.21 8.85
CA PHE A 33 1.99 -3.79 9.54
C PHE A 33 1.92 -5.29 9.27
N GLY A 34 1.16 -5.99 10.08
CA GLY A 34 0.98 -7.44 9.96
C GLY A 34 0.07 -7.99 11.04
N VAL A 35 0.03 -9.30 11.15
CA VAL A 35 -0.84 -10.05 12.08
C VAL A 35 0.01 -10.69 13.17
N ASP A 36 -0.48 -10.75 14.39
CA ASP A 36 0.13 -11.36 15.58
C ASP A 36 1.48 -10.73 15.97
N ASN A 37 2.50 -10.86 15.16
CA ASN A 37 3.86 -10.42 15.46
C ASN A 37 4.63 -10.03 14.19
N LYS A 38 5.85 -9.53 14.35
CA LYS A 38 6.72 -9.07 13.27
C LYS A 38 7.09 -10.14 12.24
N ASP A 39 6.98 -11.42 12.59
CA ASP A 39 7.32 -12.51 11.68
C ASP A 39 6.19 -12.80 10.68
N HIS A 40 4.96 -12.28 10.96
CA HIS A 40 3.80 -12.31 10.08
C HIS A 40 3.51 -10.92 9.49
N SER A 41 4.55 -10.25 9.02
CA SER A 41 4.42 -8.93 8.38
C SER A 41 3.74 -9.05 7.02
N ILE A 42 2.85 -8.11 6.71
CA ILE A 42 2.30 -7.86 5.37
C ILE A 42 3.14 -6.79 4.67
N MET A 43 3.53 -5.74 5.39
CA MET A 43 4.56 -4.78 4.98
C MET A 43 5.79 -5.03 5.87
N GLU A 44 6.96 -5.21 5.26
CA GLU A 44 8.18 -5.66 5.95
C GLU A 44 8.53 -4.77 7.14
N PHE A 45 8.93 -5.39 8.26
CA PHE A 45 9.32 -4.67 9.46
C PHE A 45 10.81 -4.31 9.42
N TYR A 46 11.09 -3.04 9.60
CA TYR A 46 12.43 -2.49 9.78
C TYR A 46 12.55 -1.74 11.11
N PRO A 47 13.73 -1.76 11.76
CA PRO A 47 14.01 -0.90 12.91
C PRO A 47 13.79 0.58 12.57
N ALA A 48 13.49 1.41 13.57
CA ALA A 48 13.09 2.80 13.40
C ALA A 48 14.02 3.61 12.47
N HIS A 49 15.34 3.48 12.61
CA HIS A 49 16.29 4.23 11.80
C HIS A 49 16.20 3.87 10.30
N GLN A 50 15.99 2.60 9.95
CA GLN A 50 15.77 2.18 8.56
C GLN A 50 14.37 2.55 8.07
N ALA A 51 13.36 2.43 8.94
CA ALA A 51 12.00 2.84 8.64
C ALA A 51 11.92 4.32 8.25
N TYR A 52 12.62 5.21 8.96
CA TYR A 52 12.72 6.62 8.58
C TYR A 52 13.36 6.85 7.20
N GLN A 53 14.38 6.07 6.86
CA GLN A 53 15.07 6.18 5.58
C GLN A 53 14.20 5.69 4.41
N ASN A 54 13.46 4.62 4.64
CA ASN A 54 12.78 3.89 3.59
C ASN A 54 11.29 4.23 3.45
N VAL A 55 10.69 5.00 4.37
CA VAL A 55 9.25 5.25 4.41
C VAL A 55 8.67 5.76 3.08
N LYS A 56 9.45 6.54 2.33
CA LYS A 56 9.03 7.10 1.03
C LYS A 56 9.05 6.10 -0.12
N THR A 57 9.74 4.96 0.04
CA THR A 57 9.88 3.95 -1.02
C THR A 57 9.24 2.62 -0.68
N THR A 58 9.16 2.26 0.60
CA THR A 58 8.59 0.98 1.06
C THR A 58 7.24 1.10 1.72
N GLY A 59 6.86 2.30 2.18
CA GLY A 59 5.56 2.59 2.77
C GLY A 59 4.44 2.72 1.73
N PHE A 60 3.26 3.10 2.20
CA PHE A 60 2.18 3.48 1.31
C PHE A 60 2.55 4.71 0.48
N ARG A 61 2.10 4.73 -0.77
CA ARG A 61 2.39 5.78 -1.74
C ARG A 61 1.14 6.15 -2.52
N THR A 62 0.96 7.43 -2.75
CA THR A 62 -0.11 7.97 -3.59
C THR A 62 0.50 8.82 -4.69
N PHE A 63 0.28 8.43 -5.92
CA PHE A 63 0.68 9.18 -7.11
C PHE A 63 -0.56 9.84 -7.71
N VAL A 64 -0.47 11.12 -7.99
CA VAL A 64 -1.50 11.88 -8.71
C VAL A 64 -0.92 12.41 -10.00
N LYS A 65 -1.58 12.10 -11.12
CA LYS A 65 -1.24 12.66 -12.42
C LYS A 65 -2.30 13.70 -12.80
N LYS A 66 -1.83 14.93 -13.01
CA LYS A 66 -2.63 16.07 -13.49
C LYS A 66 -1.87 16.72 -14.65
N ASP A 67 -2.56 17.01 -15.73
CA ASP A 67 -1.97 17.63 -16.93
C ASP A 67 -0.72 16.90 -17.45
N GLY A 68 -0.73 15.57 -17.40
CA GLY A 68 0.37 14.69 -17.82
C GLY A 68 1.57 14.63 -16.87
N LYS A 69 1.55 15.36 -15.75
CA LYS A 69 2.63 15.35 -14.76
C LYS A 69 2.25 14.54 -13.53
N VAL A 70 3.11 13.59 -13.15
CA VAL A 70 2.94 12.80 -11.92
C VAL A 70 3.58 13.53 -10.73
N THR A 71 2.83 13.60 -9.64
CA THR A 71 3.27 14.10 -8.34
C THR A 71 3.02 13.01 -7.30
N GLU A 72 4.02 12.69 -6.49
CA GLU A 72 3.86 11.81 -5.32
C GLU A 72 3.48 12.66 -4.10
N LEU A 73 2.37 12.32 -3.47
CA LEU A 73 1.91 13.01 -2.27
C LEU A 73 2.75 12.60 -1.06
N PHE A 74 2.93 13.52 -0.10
CA PHE A 74 3.73 13.37 1.12
C PHE A 74 5.24 13.10 0.90
N ALA A 75 5.74 13.21 -0.33
CA ALA A 75 7.15 13.01 -0.64
C ALA A 75 8.01 14.27 -0.47
N ASP A 76 7.42 15.46 -0.62
CA ASP A 76 8.12 16.75 -0.48
C ASP A 76 7.99 17.31 0.94
N GLU A 77 9.10 17.31 1.69
CA GLU A 77 9.11 17.80 3.08
C GLU A 77 8.96 19.33 3.22
N ASN A 78 9.06 20.08 2.13
CA ASN A 78 8.84 21.52 2.13
C ASN A 78 7.37 21.92 2.11
N ARG A 79 6.46 20.94 1.92
CA ARG A 79 5.01 21.18 1.95
C ARG A 79 4.48 21.17 3.37
N THR A 80 3.30 21.75 3.55
CA THR A 80 2.61 21.71 4.82
C THR A 80 2.05 20.31 5.06
N HIS A 81 2.58 19.63 6.05
CA HIS A 81 2.10 18.33 6.50
C HIS A 81 1.56 18.43 7.94
N ARG A 82 0.42 17.83 8.18
CA ARG A 82 -0.15 17.63 9.50
C ARG A 82 -0.28 16.14 9.79
N MET A 83 -0.02 15.76 11.04
CA MET A 83 -0.21 14.40 11.52
C MET A 83 -0.99 14.45 12.82
N GLU A 84 -2.06 13.70 12.89
CA GLU A 84 -2.88 13.53 14.09
C GLU A 84 -2.90 12.06 14.49
N ILE A 85 -2.67 11.78 15.76
CA ILE A 85 -2.67 10.42 16.31
C ILE A 85 -3.83 10.35 17.30
N ALA A 86 -4.77 9.47 17.01
CA ALA A 86 -5.87 9.14 17.89
C ALA A 86 -5.64 7.78 18.57
N ARG A 87 -6.49 7.42 19.50
CA ARG A 87 -6.39 6.16 20.25
C ARG A 87 -6.46 4.92 19.34
N ASN A 88 -7.22 5.01 18.25
CA ASN A 88 -7.50 3.90 17.33
C ASN A 88 -7.27 4.26 15.86
N GLY A 89 -6.55 5.34 15.59
CA GLY A 89 -6.32 5.77 14.22
C GLY A 89 -5.20 6.80 14.08
N LEU A 90 -4.73 6.94 12.87
CA LEU A 90 -3.72 7.91 12.46
C LEU A 90 -4.25 8.64 11.24
N LYS A 91 -4.18 9.97 11.27
CA LYS A 91 -4.55 10.83 10.14
C LYS A 91 -3.35 11.67 9.72
N ILE A 92 -3.16 11.81 8.43
CA ILE A 92 -2.19 12.73 7.83
C ILE A 92 -2.84 13.58 6.76
N GLU A 93 -2.37 14.80 6.64
CA GLU A 93 -2.85 15.77 5.65
C GLU A 93 -1.66 16.44 4.97
N GLU A 94 -1.77 16.68 3.67
CA GLU A 94 -0.85 17.49 2.87
C GLU A 94 -1.64 18.58 2.16
N GLU A 95 -1.17 19.82 2.30
CA GLU A 95 -1.58 20.95 1.47
C GLU A 95 -0.62 21.08 0.28
N ASN A 96 -1.16 21.06 -0.93
CA ASN A 96 -0.36 21.03 -2.16
C ASN A 96 -0.85 22.05 -3.20
N ASP A 97 -0.53 23.30 -2.97
CA ASP A 97 -0.91 24.42 -3.84
C ASP A 97 -0.35 24.29 -5.27
N VAL A 98 0.78 23.63 -5.44
CA VAL A 98 1.40 23.45 -6.77
C VAL A 98 0.59 22.47 -7.62
N LEU A 99 0.06 21.43 -7.01
CA LEU A 99 -0.85 20.46 -7.66
C LEU A 99 -2.27 21.00 -7.72
N GLY A 100 -2.66 21.90 -6.77
CA GLY A 100 -4.01 22.37 -6.56
C GLY A 100 -4.94 21.27 -6.03
N VAL A 101 -4.36 20.30 -5.29
CA VAL A 101 -5.11 19.20 -4.68
C VAL A 101 -4.55 18.94 -3.29
N ASN A 102 -5.38 19.05 -2.27
CA ASN A 102 -5.04 18.63 -0.93
C ASN A 102 -5.35 17.17 -0.72
N ALA A 103 -4.56 16.53 0.13
CA ALA A 103 -4.71 15.11 0.45
C ALA A 103 -4.92 14.90 1.94
N LYS A 104 -5.83 14.00 2.27
CA LYS A 104 -6.04 13.49 3.62
C LYS A 104 -6.04 11.97 3.59
N VAL A 105 -5.31 11.37 4.52
CA VAL A 105 -5.23 9.91 4.64
C VAL A 105 -5.51 9.50 6.08
N ASP A 106 -6.47 8.62 6.25
CA ASP A 106 -6.82 8.02 7.53
C ASP A 106 -6.40 6.54 7.54
N TYR A 107 -5.77 6.11 8.63
CA TYR A 107 -5.46 4.71 8.91
C TYR A 107 -6.19 4.28 10.18
N PHE A 108 -6.87 3.16 10.11
CA PHE A 108 -7.50 2.52 11.28
C PHE A 108 -7.64 1.02 11.05
N THR A 109 -7.80 0.27 12.13
CA THR A 109 -8.10 -1.16 12.05
C THR A 109 -9.60 -1.36 12.01
N LEU A 110 -10.05 -2.36 11.24
CA LEU A 110 -11.47 -2.69 11.10
C LEU A 110 -11.97 -3.43 12.36
N PRO A 111 -12.81 -2.83 13.21
CA PRO A 111 -13.28 -3.46 14.44
C PRO A 111 -14.54 -4.30 14.21
N GLY A 112 -14.71 -5.35 15.02
CA GLY A 112 -15.98 -6.10 15.10
C GLY A 112 -16.25 -7.04 13.93
N GLU A 113 -15.36 -7.14 12.96
CA GLU A 113 -15.51 -8.03 11.81
C GLU A 113 -14.86 -9.39 12.05
N LYS A 114 -15.24 -10.40 11.24
CA LYS A 114 -14.67 -11.76 11.34
C LYS A 114 -13.23 -11.87 10.84
N ILE A 115 -12.73 -10.85 10.15
CA ILE A 115 -11.39 -10.77 9.58
C ILE A 115 -10.66 -9.55 10.12
N GLY A 116 -9.34 -9.66 10.29
CA GLY A 116 -8.49 -8.53 10.60
C GLY A 116 -8.12 -7.75 9.34
N ALA A 117 -8.25 -6.41 9.39
CA ALA A 117 -7.83 -5.55 8.31
C ALA A 117 -7.31 -4.19 8.80
N LEU A 118 -6.27 -3.70 8.14
CA LEU A 118 -5.89 -2.29 8.18
C LEU A 118 -6.66 -1.57 7.07
N VAL A 119 -7.40 -0.54 7.44
CA VAL A 119 -8.12 0.31 6.50
C VAL A 119 -7.29 1.57 6.26
N ARG A 120 -7.12 1.91 4.99
CA ARG A 120 -6.54 3.15 4.52
C ARG A 120 -7.59 3.88 3.67
N ARG A 121 -7.95 5.09 4.07
CA ARG A 121 -8.86 5.96 3.34
C ARG A 121 -8.09 7.17 2.83
N VAL A 122 -8.12 7.39 1.54
CA VAL A 122 -7.53 8.56 0.88
C VAL A 122 -8.65 9.47 0.39
N GLU A 123 -8.57 10.72 0.75
CA GLU A 123 -9.49 11.78 0.34
C GLU A 123 -8.66 12.86 -0.36
N LEU A 124 -9.05 13.21 -1.57
CA LEU A 124 -8.40 14.23 -2.38
C LEU A 124 -9.39 15.36 -2.61
N THR A 125 -8.99 16.58 -2.33
CA THR A 125 -9.81 17.77 -2.46
C THR A 125 -9.17 18.72 -3.48
N ASN A 126 -9.91 19.08 -4.52
CA ASN A 126 -9.50 20.13 -5.45
C ASN A 126 -9.60 21.49 -4.76
N THR A 127 -8.50 22.20 -4.66
CA THR A 127 -8.43 23.53 -4.02
C THR A 127 -8.37 24.67 -5.03
N THR A 128 -8.57 24.37 -6.31
CA THR A 128 -8.62 25.39 -7.36
C THR A 128 -10.07 25.77 -7.64
N GLY A 129 -10.29 27.02 -7.98
CA GLY A 129 -11.62 27.51 -8.40
C GLY A 129 -12.07 26.97 -9.76
N GLU A 130 -11.42 25.95 -10.31
CA GLU A 130 -11.68 25.38 -11.62
C GLU A 130 -11.83 23.85 -11.50
N TYR A 131 -12.57 23.28 -12.45
CA TYR A 131 -12.68 21.84 -12.61
C TYR A 131 -11.32 21.19 -12.87
N ALA A 132 -11.03 20.06 -12.22
CA ALA A 132 -9.81 19.30 -12.39
C ALA A 132 -10.07 17.85 -12.75
N LYS A 133 -9.39 17.35 -13.77
CA LYS A 133 -9.32 15.93 -14.08
C LYS A 133 -7.97 15.39 -13.62
N ILE A 134 -7.99 14.35 -12.81
CA ILE A 134 -6.80 13.69 -12.28
C ILE A 134 -6.84 12.19 -12.49
N GLU A 135 -5.67 11.58 -12.57
CA GLU A 135 -5.50 10.13 -12.46
C GLU A 135 -4.79 9.84 -11.13
N VAL A 136 -5.26 8.87 -10.40
CA VAL A 136 -4.72 8.49 -9.09
C VAL A 136 -4.26 7.05 -9.13
N LEU A 137 -3.10 6.79 -8.51
CA LEU A 137 -2.60 5.44 -8.23
C LEU A 137 -2.15 5.40 -6.77
N ASP A 138 -2.86 4.62 -5.94
CA ASP A 138 -2.63 4.51 -4.50
C ASP A 138 -2.37 3.08 -4.06
N GLY A 139 -1.38 2.88 -3.18
CA GLY A 139 -1.07 1.55 -2.69
C GLY A 139 0.32 1.43 -2.04
N MET A 140 0.89 0.24 -2.12
CA MET A 140 2.23 -0.03 -1.60
C MET A 140 3.07 -0.85 -2.59
N PRO A 141 4.38 -0.56 -2.71
CA PRO A 141 5.26 -1.13 -3.73
C PRO A 141 5.64 -2.59 -3.47
N ALA A 142 5.51 -3.08 -2.25
CA ALA A 142 5.83 -4.45 -1.88
C ALA A 142 4.88 -4.96 -0.81
N LEU A 143 4.32 -6.14 -1.02
CA LEU A 143 3.46 -6.86 -0.09
C LEU A 143 4.03 -8.25 0.14
N ILE A 144 4.26 -8.64 1.40
CA ILE A 144 4.73 -9.98 1.75
C ILE A 144 3.53 -10.93 1.73
N PRO A 145 3.54 -11.96 0.86
CA PRO A 145 2.49 -12.95 0.84
C PRO A 145 2.45 -13.79 2.11
N TYR A 146 1.27 -14.26 2.47
CA TYR A 146 1.08 -15.17 3.60
C TYR A 146 1.92 -16.46 3.44
N GLY A 147 2.50 -16.91 4.54
CA GLY A 147 3.37 -18.08 4.57
C GLY A 147 4.86 -17.77 4.37
N VAL A 148 5.23 -16.49 4.17
CA VAL A 148 6.61 -16.03 4.15
C VAL A 148 6.95 -15.42 5.50
N GLY A 149 7.86 -16.05 6.26
CA GLY A 149 8.38 -15.46 7.49
C GLY A 149 9.44 -14.39 7.20
N ILE A 150 9.67 -13.50 8.18
CA ILE A 150 10.64 -12.41 8.04
C ILE A 150 12.08 -12.91 7.81
N ASP A 151 12.46 -14.04 8.38
CA ASP A 151 13.78 -14.63 8.16
C ASP A 151 13.96 -15.08 6.71
N SER A 152 12.92 -15.67 6.11
CA SER A 152 12.91 -16.03 4.69
C SER A 152 13.02 -14.80 3.80
N MET A 153 12.35 -13.70 4.16
CA MET A 153 12.47 -12.45 3.42
C MET A 153 13.87 -11.86 3.49
N LYS A 154 14.52 -11.89 4.66
CA LYS A 154 15.86 -11.32 4.85
C LYS A 154 16.98 -12.17 4.28
N ASN A 155 16.92 -13.47 4.47
CA ASN A 155 18.03 -14.37 4.18
C ASN A 155 17.85 -15.18 2.87
N MET A 156 16.60 -15.37 2.41
CA MET A 156 16.27 -16.24 1.29
C MET A 156 15.30 -15.56 0.30
N CYS A 157 15.32 -14.24 0.21
CA CYS A 157 14.33 -13.48 -0.56
C CYS A 157 14.18 -13.98 -2.00
N GLN A 158 15.27 -14.24 -2.71
CA GLN A 158 15.21 -14.72 -4.10
C GLN A 158 14.61 -16.12 -4.22
N THR A 159 14.94 -17.01 -3.30
CA THR A 159 14.36 -18.36 -3.25
C THR A 159 12.88 -18.29 -2.88
N SER A 160 12.54 -17.48 -1.87
CA SER A 160 11.16 -17.28 -1.41
C SER A 160 10.22 -16.79 -2.52
N LYS A 161 10.70 -15.94 -3.41
CA LYS A 161 9.92 -15.44 -4.56
C LYS A 161 9.36 -16.56 -5.43
N ALA A 162 10.11 -17.67 -5.60
CA ALA A 162 9.67 -18.80 -6.41
C ALA A 162 8.37 -19.45 -5.91
N TRP A 163 8.00 -19.27 -4.65
CA TRP A 163 6.75 -19.77 -4.06
C TRP A 163 5.63 -18.75 -4.01
N MET A 164 5.93 -17.45 -4.18
CA MET A 164 4.95 -16.39 -4.08
C MET A 164 3.95 -16.43 -5.23
N GLN A 165 2.69 -16.16 -4.90
CA GLN A 165 1.58 -16.17 -5.85
C GLN A 165 0.50 -15.20 -5.40
N VAL A 166 -0.18 -14.60 -6.39
CA VAL A 166 -1.39 -13.78 -6.19
C VAL A 166 -2.50 -14.40 -7.02
N GLU A 167 -3.61 -14.73 -6.37
CA GLU A 167 -4.82 -15.28 -6.98
C GLU A 167 -5.93 -14.22 -7.02
N ASP A 168 -7.00 -14.46 -7.75
CA ASP A 168 -8.24 -13.65 -7.81
C ASP A 168 -8.04 -12.16 -8.16
N VAL A 169 -6.97 -11.85 -8.91
CA VAL A 169 -6.65 -10.47 -9.33
C VAL A 169 -7.74 -9.91 -10.25
N LYS A 170 -8.22 -10.72 -11.22
CA LYS A 170 -9.26 -10.32 -12.18
C LYS A 170 -10.62 -10.08 -11.51
N GLU A 171 -10.87 -10.75 -10.40
CA GLU A 171 -12.08 -10.61 -9.58
C GLU A 171 -12.04 -9.36 -8.68
N GLY A 172 -10.93 -8.59 -8.72
CA GLY A 172 -10.74 -7.41 -7.86
C GLY A 172 -10.57 -7.73 -6.38
N ARG A 173 -10.15 -8.96 -6.06
CA ARG A 173 -9.95 -9.46 -4.68
C ARG A 173 -8.64 -10.23 -4.59
N PRO A 174 -7.48 -9.59 -4.86
CA PRO A 174 -6.20 -10.27 -4.87
C PRO A 174 -5.92 -10.96 -3.53
N TYR A 175 -5.48 -12.22 -3.63
CA TYR A 175 -5.17 -13.08 -2.52
C TYR A 175 -3.71 -13.52 -2.58
N PHE A 176 -2.92 -13.08 -1.62
CA PHE A 176 -1.45 -13.18 -1.60
C PHE A 176 -1.01 -14.30 -0.68
N ARG A 177 -0.33 -15.30 -1.23
CA ARG A 177 0.19 -16.43 -0.46
C ARG A 177 1.39 -17.09 -1.13
N VAL A 178 2.07 -17.98 -0.41
CA VAL A 178 2.96 -18.96 -1.02
C VAL A 178 2.16 -20.20 -1.42
N ARG A 179 2.55 -20.85 -2.52
CA ARG A 179 1.85 -22.05 -3.05
C ARG A 179 1.94 -23.25 -2.13
N ALA A 180 3.11 -23.41 -1.47
CA ALA A 180 3.40 -24.50 -0.55
C ALA A 180 4.25 -24.00 0.61
N SER A 181 4.25 -24.74 1.71
CA SER A 181 5.12 -24.47 2.85
C SER A 181 6.58 -24.50 2.42
N MET A 182 7.34 -23.51 2.88
CA MET A 182 8.80 -23.42 2.68
C MET A 182 9.57 -24.13 3.80
N ALA A 183 8.88 -24.88 4.68
CA ALA A 183 9.53 -25.68 5.72
C ALA A 183 10.42 -26.75 5.08
N ASP A 184 11.59 -26.96 5.69
CA ASP A 184 12.53 -28.01 5.25
C ASP A 184 12.03 -29.39 5.68
N THR A 185 11.04 -29.89 4.92
CA THR A 185 10.43 -31.21 5.12
C THR A 185 10.30 -31.95 3.80
N ALA A 186 10.29 -33.27 3.83
CA ALA A 186 10.09 -34.10 2.65
C ALA A 186 8.63 -34.01 2.10
N ALA A 187 7.69 -33.59 2.94
CA ALA A 187 6.28 -33.45 2.55
C ALA A 187 5.99 -32.07 1.97
N VAL A 188 5.34 -32.02 0.81
CA VAL A 188 4.82 -30.79 0.24
C VAL A 188 3.47 -30.49 0.86
N THR A 189 3.39 -29.45 1.69
CA THR A 189 2.15 -29.01 2.34
C THR A 189 1.63 -27.77 1.66
N LYS A 190 0.40 -27.84 1.14
CA LYS A 190 -0.29 -26.67 0.56
C LYS A 190 -0.55 -25.64 1.65
N VAL A 191 -0.31 -24.37 1.33
CA VAL A 191 -0.69 -23.24 2.19
C VAL A 191 -2.08 -22.78 1.78
N GLU A 192 -3.04 -22.82 2.71
CA GLU A 192 -4.43 -22.44 2.45
C GLU A 192 -4.74 -21.00 2.88
N GLY A 193 -4.03 -20.49 3.91
CA GLY A 193 -4.14 -19.10 4.35
C GLY A 193 -3.62 -18.09 3.33
N GLY A 194 -4.00 -16.82 3.47
CA GLY A 194 -3.52 -15.75 2.60
C GLY A 194 -3.83 -14.36 3.15
N ASN A 195 -3.06 -13.40 2.71
CA ASN A 195 -3.38 -11.99 2.87
C ASN A 195 -4.28 -11.55 1.71
N PHE A 196 -5.13 -10.57 1.94
CA PHE A 196 -6.02 -10.04 0.90
C PHE A 196 -5.93 -8.51 0.84
N SER A 197 -6.39 -7.96 -0.27
CA SER A 197 -6.60 -6.52 -0.41
C SER A 197 -7.88 -6.24 -1.18
N ILE A 198 -8.56 -5.15 -0.84
CA ILE A 198 -9.75 -4.68 -1.55
C ILE A 198 -9.65 -3.16 -1.64
N GLY A 199 -9.73 -2.64 -2.87
CA GLY A 199 -9.86 -1.21 -3.14
C GLY A 199 -11.27 -0.86 -3.61
N CYS A 200 -11.82 0.24 -3.11
CA CYS A 200 -13.11 0.74 -3.56
C CYS A 200 -13.17 2.28 -3.46
N LEU A 201 -14.00 2.87 -4.29
CA LEU A 201 -14.39 4.27 -4.17
C LEU A 201 -15.41 4.46 -3.03
N SER A 202 -15.69 5.70 -2.68
CA SER A 202 -16.65 6.07 -1.62
C SER A 202 -18.08 5.58 -1.87
N ASP A 203 -18.45 5.40 -3.13
CA ASP A 203 -19.75 4.85 -3.55
C ASP A 203 -19.82 3.31 -3.52
N GLY A 204 -18.72 2.64 -3.13
CA GLY A 204 -18.60 1.19 -3.09
C GLY A 204 -18.15 0.55 -4.41
N THR A 205 -17.92 1.31 -5.47
CA THR A 205 -17.38 0.82 -6.74
C THR A 205 -16.01 0.20 -6.52
N ARG A 206 -15.83 -1.07 -6.89
CA ARG A 206 -14.56 -1.77 -6.75
C ARG A 206 -13.54 -1.30 -7.78
N LEU A 207 -12.31 -1.12 -7.32
CA LEU A 207 -11.16 -0.79 -8.15
C LEU A 207 -10.42 -2.07 -8.57
N GLN A 208 -9.86 -2.04 -9.78
CA GLN A 208 -9.00 -3.12 -10.25
C GLN A 208 -7.61 -3.01 -9.63
N PRO A 209 -7.07 -4.10 -9.08
CA PRO A 209 -5.75 -4.12 -8.45
C PRO A 209 -4.62 -4.23 -9.49
N VAL A 210 -3.51 -3.58 -9.20
CA VAL A 210 -2.22 -3.82 -9.83
C VAL A 210 -1.32 -4.51 -8.82
N VAL A 211 -0.92 -5.75 -9.11
CA VAL A 211 -0.10 -6.59 -8.21
C VAL A 211 1.32 -6.83 -8.74
N ASP A 212 1.57 -6.46 -9.97
CA ASP A 212 2.88 -6.56 -10.62
C ASP A 212 3.61 -5.20 -10.52
N PRO A 213 4.71 -5.10 -9.74
CA PRO A 213 5.45 -3.87 -9.61
C PRO A 213 6.02 -3.35 -10.94
N THR A 214 6.27 -4.23 -11.92
CA THR A 214 6.79 -3.80 -13.23
C THR A 214 5.76 -3.02 -14.05
N VAL A 215 4.47 -3.21 -13.79
CA VAL A 215 3.40 -2.42 -14.42
C VAL A 215 3.46 -0.97 -13.95
N VAL A 216 3.77 -0.73 -12.67
CA VAL A 216 3.85 0.62 -12.07
C VAL A 216 5.22 1.26 -12.31
N PHE A 217 6.30 0.53 -12.03
CA PHE A 217 7.66 1.08 -11.98
C PHE A 217 8.47 0.79 -13.25
N SER A 218 7.98 -0.06 -14.16
CA SER A 218 8.66 -0.45 -15.41
C SER A 218 10.05 -1.02 -15.11
N TYR A 219 11.10 -0.42 -15.67
CA TYR A 219 12.48 -0.84 -15.45
C TYR A 219 13.14 -0.25 -14.19
N ASP A 220 12.44 0.59 -13.43
CA ASP A 220 12.97 1.10 -12.16
C ASP A 220 12.82 0.07 -11.04
N THR A 221 13.83 -0.81 -10.91
CA THR A 221 13.89 -1.83 -9.86
C THR A 221 14.11 -1.27 -8.46
N SER A 222 14.44 0.03 -8.34
CA SER A 222 14.53 0.73 -7.05
C SER A 222 13.15 1.12 -6.50
N LEU A 223 12.10 0.99 -7.31
CA LEU A 223 10.72 1.34 -7.00
C LEU A 223 10.52 2.81 -6.60
N GLN A 224 11.44 3.69 -7.04
CA GLN A 224 11.38 5.11 -6.70
C GLN A 224 10.46 5.88 -7.64
N LYS A 225 10.56 5.62 -8.96
CA LYS A 225 9.80 6.33 -9.98
C LYS A 225 8.72 5.47 -10.59
N PRO A 226 7.46 5.89 -10.61
CA PRO A 226 6.37 5.15 -11.21
C PRO A 226 6.35 5.32 -12.74
N ILE A 227 7.44 4.93 -13.41
CA ILE A 227 7.68 5.16 -14.85
C ILE A 227 6.53 4.59 -15.70
N GLY A 228 6.00 3.43 -15.33
CA GLY A 228 4.87 2.83 -16.01
C GLY A 228 3.61 3.68 -15.92
N PHE A 229 3.36 4.29 -14.76
CA PHE A 229 2.25 5.21 -14.56
C PHE A 229 2.50 6.58 -15.20
N GLU A 230 3.74 7.09 -15.20
CA GLU A 230 4.09 8.33 -15.88
C GLU A 230 3.79 8.26 -17.38
N GLY A 231 4.18 7.15 -18.01
CA GLY A 231 4.11 6.97 -19.46
C GLY A 231 2.79 6.43 -20.01
N THR A 232 1.82 6.06 -19.14
CA THR A 232 0.59 5.37 -19.58
C THR A 232 -0.61 5.92 -18.82
N ALA A 233 -1.75 6.11 -19.50
CA ALA A 233 -3.00 6.47 -18.84
C ALA A 233 -3.42 5.39 -17.83
N VAL A 234 -4.01 5.78 -16.70
CA VAL A 234 -4.36 4.83 -15.64
C VAL A 234 -5.27 3.71 -16.15
N LYS A 235 -6.25 4.02 -17.02
CA LYS A 235 -7.14 3.01 -17.62
C LYS A 235 -6.39 1.96 -18.44
N GLU A 236 -5.38 2.38 -19.18
CA GLU A 236 -4.54 1.48 -19.97
C GLU A 236 -3.60 0.67 -19.08
N LEU A 237 -3.10 1.29 -18.00
CA LEU A 237 -2.25 0.63 -17.02
C LEU A 237 -2.99 -0.52 -16.33
N LEU A 238 -4.25 -0.31 -15.93
CA LEU A 238 -5.07 -1.29 -15.22
C LEU A 238 -5.44 -2.53 -16.04
N VAL A 239 -5.39 -2.47 -17.38
CA VAL A 239 -5.69 -3.61 -18.26
C VAL A 239 -4.44 -4.31 -18.78
N LYS A 240 -3.24 -3.87 -18.42
CA LYS A 240 -2.01 -4.56 -18.77
C LYS A 240 -1.98 -5.98 -18.19
N GLU A 241 -1.37 -6.89 -18.93
CA GLU A 241 -1.05 -8.22 -18.40
C GLU A 241 -0.09 -8.10 -17.22
N GLN A 242 -0.35 -8.86 -16.16
CA GLN A 242 0.39 -8.80 -14.92
C GLN A 242 1.03 -10.15 -14.60
N ILE A 243 2.25 -10.13 -14.12
CA ILE A 243 2.91 -11.30 -13.54
C ILE A 243 2.37 -11.47 -12.12
N THR A 244 1.73 -12.62 -11.87
CA THR A 244 1.06 -12.91 -10.59
C THR A 244 1.78 -13.97 -9.75
N MET A 245 2.94 -14.44 -10.20
CA MET A 245 3.70 -15.47 -9.47
C MET A 245 5.21 -15.30 -9.67
N ASN A 246 5.98 -15.94 -8.80
CA ASN A 246 7.44 -15.98 -8.82
C ASN A 246 8.12 -14.61 -8.64
N GLN A 247 7.44 -13.66 -8.03
CA GLN A 247 7.98 -12.34 -7.68
C GLN A 247 7.36 -11.82 -6.39
N LEU A 248 8.02 -10.85 -5.76
CA LEU A 248 7.43 -10.09 -4.66
C LEU A 248 6.37 -9.15 -5.25
N PRO A 249 5.09 -9.33 -4.90
CA PRO A 249 4.01 -8.52 -5.47
C PRO A 249 3.97 -7.13 -4.85
N CYS A 250 3.38 -6.18 -5.58
CA CYS A 250 2.87 -4.93 -5.05
C CYS A 250 1.35 -5.00 -4.85
N ILE A 251 0.78 -3.93 -4.35
CA ILE A 251 -0.66 -3.66 -4.44
C ILE A 251 -0.89 -2.18 -4.67
N PHE A 252 -1.46 -1.86 -5.82
CA PHE A 252 -1.93 -0.52 -6.14
C PHE A 252 -3.34 -0.60 -6.72
N TYR A 253 -4.09 0.47 -6.49
CA TYR A 253 -5.40 0.71 -7.08
C TYR A 253 -5.38 2.02 -7.84
N GLY A 254 -5.93 2.03 -9.04
CA GLY A 254 -5.94 3.21 -9.90
C GLY A 254 -7.35 3.64 -10.25
N THR A 255 -7.53 4.95 -10.43
CA THR A 255 -8.78 5.54 -10.91
C THR A 255 -8.54 6.87 -11.61
N GLU A 256 -9.47 7.27 -12.47
CA GLU A 256 -9.63 8.66 -12.89
C GLU A 256 -10.68 9.31 -11.97
N ALA A 257 -10.45 10.54 -11.61
CA ALA A 257 -11.39 11.36 -10.86
C ALA A 257 -11.57 12.71 -11.55
N GLU A 258 -12.80 13.17 -11.55
CA GLU A 258 -13.22 14.50 -12.01
C GLU A 258 -13.71 15.24 -10.78
N LEU A 259 -12.98 16.29 -10.42
CA LEU A 259 -13.23 17.06 -9.21
C LEU A 259 -13.78 18.44 -9.61
N ALA A 260 -14.94 18.79 -9.07
CA ALA A 260 -15.45 20.14 -9.23
C ALA A 260 -14.56 21.18 -8.53
N ALA A 261 -14.81 22.45 -8.75
CA ALA A 261 -14.12 23.51 -8.03
C ALA A 261 -14.38 23.37 -6.53
N ASP A 262 -13.33 23.40 -5.73
CA ASP A 262 -13.38 23.30 -4.26
C ASP A 262 -14.04 22.00 -3.72
N GLU A 263 -13.99 20.90 -4.50
CA GLU A 263 -14.51 19.57 -4.15
C GLU A 263 -13.39 18.58 -3.77
#